data_6b0b8bafa0a7376098d0ec233c5b5001
#
_entry.id   6b0b8bafa0a7376098d0ec233c5b5001
#
_cell.length_a   1.000
_cell.length_b   1.000
_cell.length_c   1.000
_cell.angle_alpha   90.00
_cell.angle_beta   90.00
_cell.angle_gamma   90.00
#
_symmetry.space_group_name_H-M   'P 1'
#
loop_
_entity.id
_entity.type
_entity.pdbx_description
1 polymer ?
#
loop_
_entity_poly.entity_id
_entity_poly.type
_entity_poly.pdbx_seq_one_letter_code
_entity_poly.pdbx_strand_id
1 'polypeptide(L)'
;ADRLGVDIIQNCEVTGFKTQGNQITAIETTRGEIGCGKVGFAVAGNTTQLTSKLGLKMPIESHVLQAFVTEPVKPLIDSVVTFGASHFYISQSDKGGLVLGGDLDFYNSYAQRGNMPTIEHVMAAGQAMIPGLSRMRILRHWGGVMDMSMDGSPIIGTSPIDNLYLNCGWCYGG
;
A
#
# COMPACT_ATOMS: atom_id res chain seq x y z
N ALA A 1 -3.40 -6.96 -18.74
CA ALA A 1 -4.77 -7.26 -18.34
C ALA A 1 -5.72 -7.07 -19.54
N ASP A 2 -5.86 -5.88 -20.10
CA ASP A 2 -6.74 -5.54 -21.23
C ASP A 2 -6.58 -6.50 -22.42
N ARG A 3 -5.35 -6.78 -22.89
CA ARG A 3 -5.09 -7.74 -23.98
C ARG A 3 -5.57 -9.17 -23.72
N LEU A 4 -5.93 -9.49 -22.48
CA LEU A 4 -6.46 -10.79 -22.05
C LEU A 4 -7.96 -10.73 -21.78
N GLY A 5 -8.65 -9.67 -22.21
CA GLY A 5 -10.08 -9.50 -22.05
C GLY A 5 -10.51 -9.09 -20.63
N VAL A 6 -9.62 -8.44 -19.88
CA VAL A 6 -9.94 -7.90 -18.54
C VAL A 6 -10.41 -6.46 -18.70
N ASP A 7 -11.64 -6.16 -18.30
CA ASP A 7 -12.15 -4.80 -18.25
C ASP A 7 -11.51 -4.02 -17.07
N ILE A 8 -10.93 -2.87 -17.36
CA ILE A 8 -10.34 -1.98 -16.38
C ILE A 8 -11.20 -0.72 -16.26
N ILE A 9 -11.85 -0.57 -15.12
CA ILE A 9 -12.74 0.57 -14.86
C ILE A 9 -12.03 1.54 -13.90
N GLN A 10 -11.44 2.58 -14.46
CA GLN A 10 -10.76 3.63 -13.69
C GLN A 10 -11.74 4.61 -13.06
N ASN A 11 -11.33 5.28 -11.97
CA ASN A 11 -12.15 6.25 -11.23
C ASN A 11 -13.52 5.66 -10.84
N CYS A 12 -13.50 4.44 -10.34
CA CYS A 12 -14.66 3.67 -9.93
C CYS A 12 -14.43 3.13 -8.52
N GLU A 13 -14.95 3.82 -7.53
CA GLU A 13 -14.83 3.45 -6.12
C GLU A 13 -15.91 2.46 -5.74
N VAL A 14 -15.55 1.42 -4.98
CA VAL A 14 -16.49 0.47 -4.40
C VAL A 14 -17.11 1.09 -3.15
N THR A 15 -18.42 1.29 -3.17
CA THR A 15 -19.17 1.92 -2.09
C THR A 15 -19.93 0.93 -1.22
N GLY A 16 -20.22 -0.28 -1.73
CA GLY A 16 -20.96 -1.30 -1.01
C GLY A 16 -21.07 -2.62 -1.75
N PHE A 17 -21.88 -3.51 -1.20
CA PHE A 17 -22.14 -4.84 -1.75
C PHE A 17 -23.61 -5.22 -1.59
N LYS A 18 -24.18 -5.88 -2.60
CA LYS A 18 -25.45 -6.57 -2.48
C LYS A 18 -25.20 -8.05 -2.21
N THR A 19 -25.88 -8.59 -1.24
CA THR A 19 -25.76 -9.98 -0.84
C THR A 19 -27.10 -10.71 -0.90
N GLN A 20 -27.04 -11.99 -1.22
CA GLN A 20 -28.18 -12.91 -1.10
C GLN A 20 -27.69 -14.16 -0.36
N GLY A 21 -28.26 -14.41 0.82
CA GLY A 21 -27.71 -15.43 1.73
C GLY A 21 -26.26 -15.12 2.08
N ASN A 22 -25.37 -16.07 1.87
CA ASN A 22 -23.93 -15.93 2.16
C ASN A 22 -23.09 -15.59 0.91
N GLN A 23 -23.68 -14.99 -0.12
CA GLN A 23 -23.00 -14.68 -1.37
C GLN A 23 -23.16 -13.22 -1.75
N ILE A 24 -22.13 -12.63 -2.34
CA ILE A 24 -22.17 -11.32 -2.97
C ILE A 24 -22.76 -11.50 -4.39
N THR A 25 -23.83 -10.80 -4.69
CA THR A 25 -24.48 -10.82 -6.02
C THR A 25 -24.09 -9.64 -6.88
N ALA A 26 -23.73 -8.52 -6.25
CA ALA A 26 -23.25 -7.34 -6.97
C ALA A 26 -22.36 -6.46 -6.09
N ILE A 27 -21.50 -5.69 -6.74
CA ILE A 27 -20.66 -4.65 -6.17
C ILE A 27 -21.30 -3.30 -6.49
N GLU A 28 -21.56 -2.50 -5.47
CA GLU A 28 -22.02 -1.13 -5.63
C GLU A 28 -20.82 -0.19 -5.79
N THR A 29 -20.87 0.66 -6.80
CA THR A 29 -19.77 1.58 -7.12
C THR A 29 -20.27 3.00 -7.38
N THR A 30 -19.35 3.95 -7.40
CA THR A 30 -19.64 5.34 -7.81
C THR A 30 -20.08 5.46 -9.28
N ARG A 31 -19.94 4.39 -10.07
CA ARG A 31 -20.35 4.35 -11.48
C ARG A 31 -21.54 3.42 -11.75
N GLY A 32 -22.17 2.94 -10.71
CA GLY A 32 -23.31 2.03 -10.81
C GLY A 32 -23.00 0.67 -10.21
N GLU A 33 -23.89 -0.27 -10.43
CA GLU A 33 -23.84 -1.62 -9.91
C GLU A 33 -23.21 -2.58 -10.91
N ILE A 34 -22.35 -3.47 -10.43
CA ILE A 34 -21.69 -4.51 -11.22
C ILE A 34 -22.08 -5.86 -10.64
N GLY A 35 -22.89 -6.63 -11.39
CA GLY A 35 -23.22 -8.00 -11.03
C GLY A 35 -22.00 -8.92 -11.11
N CYS A 36 -21.85 -9.85 -10.16
CA CYS A 36 -20.68 -10.71 -10.10
C CYS A 36 -21.02 -12.12 -9.57
N GLY A 37 -20.33 -13.13 -10.11
CA GLY A 37 -20.40 -14.50 -9.60
C GLY A 37 -19.32 -14.78 -8.56
N LYS A 38 -18.17 -14.11 -8.65
CA LYS A 38 -17.04 -14.21 -7.71
C LYS A 38 -16.42 -12.84 -7.50
N VAL A 39 -15.88 -12.60 -6.32
CA VAL A 39 -15.21 -11.36 -5.94
C VAL A 39 -13.83 -11.66 -5.38
N GLY A 40 -12.83 -10.96 -5.88
CA GLY A 40 -11.47 -10.98 -5.34
C GLY A 40 -11.13 -9.64 -4.71
N PHE A 41 -10.73 -9.63 -3.45
CA PHE A 41 -10.20 -8.45 -2.78
C PHE A 41 -8.69 -8.40 -2.90
N ALA A 42 -8.19 -7.41 -3.64
CA ALA A 42 -6.78 -7.06 -3.75
C ALA A 42 -6.68 -5.53 -3.60
N VAL A 43 -7.07 -5.02 -2.43
CA VAL A 43 -7.34 -3.60 -2.17
C VAL A 43 -6.43 -3.00 -1.10
N ALA A 44 -5.38 -3.74 -0.74
CA ALA A 44 -4.32 -3.32 0.18
C ALA A 44 -4.88 -2.62 1.44
N GLY A 45 -4.42 -1.43 1.76
CA GLY A 45 -4.80 -0.69 2.95
C GLY A 45 -6.30 -0.40 3.11
N ASN A 46 -7.11 -0.56 2.06
CA ASN A 46 -8.57 -0.40 2.15
C ASN A 46 -9.31 -1.71 2.49
N THR A 47 -8.59 -2.80 2.73
CA THR A 47 -9.18 -4.12 3.00
C THR A 47 -10.19 -4.09 4.15
N THR A 48 -9.81 -3.54 5.29
CA THR A 48 -10.68 -3.49 6.47
C THR A 48 -11.91 -2.60 6.29
N GLN A 49 -11.79 -1.52 5.51
CA GLN A 49 -12.93 -0.67 5.17
C GLN A 49 -13.98 -1.42 4.34
N LEU A 50 -13.56 -2.23 3.38
CA LEU A 50 -14.48 -2.99 2.54
C LEU A 50 -15.01 -4.24 3.23
N THR A 51 -14.16 -4.98 3.96
CA THR A 51 -14.60 -6.18 4.67
C THR A 51 -15.58 -5.86 5.80
N SER A 52 -15.43 -4.70 6.46
CA SER A 52 -16.39 -4.25 7.50
C SER A 52 -17.80 -4.01 6.96
N LYS A 53 -17.94 -3.59 5.69
CA LYS A 53 -19.25 -3.45 5.02
C LYS A 53 -19.97 -4.80 4.83
N LEU A 54 -19.20 -5.89 4.85
CA LEU A 54 -19.69 -7.27 4.79
C LEU A 54 -19.77 -7.94 6.18
N GLY A 55 -19.53 -7.19 7.25
CA GLY A 55 -19.52 -7.72 8.62
C GLY A 55 -18.28 -8.58 8.96
N LEU A 56 -17.28 -8.62 8.08
CA LEU A 56 -16.05 -9.38 8.30
C LEU A 56 -15.02 -8.53 9.07
N LYS A 57 -14.48 -9.09 10.14
CA LYS A 57 -13.35 -8.53 10.88
C LYS A 57 -12.07 -9.21 10.42
N MET A 58 -11.12 -8.43 9.94
CA MET A 58 -9.81 -8.90 9.50
C MET A 58 -8.73 -8.55 10.51
N PRO A 59 -7.73 -9.43 10.75
CA PRO A 59 -6.58 -9.13 11.58
C PRO A 59 -5.57 -8.26 10.80
N ILE A 60 -6.02 -7.13 10.32
CA ILE A 60 -5.26 -6.19 9.49
C ILE A 60 -5.46 -4.78 10.04
N GLU A 61 -4.36 -4.07 10.18
CA GLU A 61 -4.32 -2.64 10.46
C GLU A 61 -3.84 -1.87 9.25
N SER A 62 -4.41 -0.68 9.02
CA SER A 62 -4.00 0.19 7.91
C SER A 62 -3.06 1.27 8.43
N HIS A 63 -1.84 1.30 7.92
CA HIS A 63 -0.81 2.26 8.28
C HIS A 63 -0.32 3.02 7.06
N VAL A 64 0.16 4.23 7.26
CA VAL A 64 0.75 5.02 6.17
C VAL A 64 2.24 4.71 6.07
N LEU A 65 2.63 4.10 4.97
CA LEU A 65 4.02 3.92 4.58
C LEU A 65 4.46 5.13 3.77
N GLN A 66 5.61 5.72 4.12
CA GLN A 66 6.05 6.97 3.52
C GLN A 66 7.31 6.80 2.66
N ALA A 67 7.33 7.57 1.59
CA ALA A 67 8.48 7.65 0.70
C ALA A 67 8.71 9.09 0.25
N PHE A 68 9.95 9.39 -0.14
CA PHE A 68 10.33 10.70 -0.65
C PHE A 68 11.43 10.58 -1.69
N VAL A 69 11.60 11.64 -2.46
CA VAL A 69 12.61 11.73 -3.52
C VAL A 69 13.45 12.99 -3.34
N THR A 70 14.76 12.83 -3.53
CA THR A 70 15.72 13.94 -3.47
C THR A 70 15.83 14.68 -4.82
N GLU A 71 16.55 15.81 -4.79
CA GLU A 71 17.10 16.40 -6.00
C GLU A 71 17.97 15.37 -6.76
N PRO A 72 18.08 15.48 -8.09
CA PRO A 72 18.89 14.57 -8.88
C PRO A 72 20.39 14.77 -8.60
N VAL A 73 21.09 13.66 -8.47
CA VAL A 73 22.54 13.60 -8.30
C VAL A 73 23.16 12.71 -9.36
N LYS A 74 24.47 12.78 -9.51
CA LYS A 74 25.21 11.86 -10.40
C LYS A 74 24.95 10.39 -9.99
N PRO A 75 25.10 9.42 -10.90
CA PRO A 75 24.95 8.01 -10.58
C PRO A 75 25.76 7.64 -9.33
N LEU A 76 25.09 7.15 -8.31
CA LEU A 76 25.64 6.79 -7.00
C LEU A 76 25.30 5.37 -6.60
N ILE A 77 24.08 4.93 -6.92
CA ILE A 77 23.52 3.63 -6.54
C ILE A 77 22.91 3.00 -7.78
N ASP A 78 23.33 1.79 -8.11
CA ASP A 78 22.88 1.02 -9.27
C ASP A 78 21.91 -0.12 -8.91
N SER A 79 21.63 -0.27 -7.61
CA SER A 79 20.74 -1.30 -7.07
C SER A 79 19.85 -0.74 -5.97
N VAL A 80 18.83 -1.48 -5.57
CA VAL A 80 18.04 -1.15 -4.38
C VAL A 80 18.80 -1.63 -3.15
N VAL A 81 19.06 -0.72 -2.23
CA VAL A 81 19.67 -1.02 -0.93
C VAL A 81 18.61 -0.97 0.15
N THR A 82 18.48 -2.02 0.94
CA THR A 82 17.53 -2.09 2.05
C THR A 82 18.25 -2.40 3.37
N PHE A 83 17.74 -1.83 4.45
CA PHE A 83 18.19 -2.13 5.79
C PHE A 83 16.99 -2.39 6.70
N GLY A 84 16.65 -3.68 6.84
CA GLY A 84 15.42 -4.11 7.50
C GLY A 84 15.29 -3.68 8.96
N ALA A 85 16.39 -3.62 9.71
CA ALA A 85 16.37 -3.25 11.12
C ALA A 85 15.92 -1.80 11.38
N SER A 86 16.08 -0.91 10.41
CA SER A 86 15.60 0.49 10.48
C SER A 86 14.48 0.78 9.47
N HIS A 87 13.90 -0.26 8.88
CA HIS A 87 12.86 -0.13 7.86
C HIS A 87 13.23 0.90 6.77
N PHE A 88 14.49 0.92 6.37
CA PHE A 88 15.02 1.86 5.40
C PHE A 88 15.28 1.21 4.05
N TYR A 89 14.93 1.87 2.98
CA TYR A 89 15.38 1.55 1.64
C TYR A 89 15.79 2.80 0.86
N ILE A 90 16.67 2.59 -0.11
CA ILE A 90 17.08 3.62 -1.05
C ILE A 90 17.34 3.00 -2.43
N SER A 91 16.94 3.71 -3.46
CA SER A 91 17.27 3.42 -4.85
C SER A 91 17.51 4.71 -5.61
N GLN A 92 18.14 4.63 -6.77
CA GLN A 92 18.30 5.80 -7.63
C GLN A 92 17.51 5.61 -8.92
N SER A 93 16.73 6.63 -9.28
CA SER A 93 16.00 6.66 -10.54
C SER A 93 16.90 6.99 -11.72
N ASP A 94 16.50 6.63 -12.93
CA ASP A 94 17.21 6.98 -14.19
C ASP A 94 17.40 8.48 -14.36
N LYS A 95 16.58 9.30 -13.70
CA LYS A 95 16.68 10.77 -13.69
C LYS A 95 17.62 11.30 -12.62
N GLY A 96 18.27 10.43 -11.86
CA GLY A 96 19.26 10.77 -10.83
C GLY A 96 18.69 11.03 -9.44
N GLY A 97 17.38 11.17 -9.26
CA GLY A 97 16.76 11.35 -7.94
C GLY A 97 16.88 10.09 -7.10
N LEU A 98 17.27 10.22 -5.83
CA LEU A 98 17.25 9.12 -4.88
C LEU A 98 15.85 8.99 -4.30
N VAL A 99 15.29 7.80 -4.38
CA VAL A 99 14.00 7.44 -3.76
C VAL A 99 14.29 6.71 -2.46
N LEU A 100 13.79 7.25 -1.36
CA LEU A 100 14.00 6.74 -0.01
C LEU A 100 12.65 6.53 0.67
N GLY A 101 12.61 5.60 1.60
CA GLY A 101 11.45 5.37 2.43
C GLY A 101 11.66 4.17 3.34
N GLY A 102 10.56 3.67 3.88
CA GLY A 102 10.55 2.42 4.61
C GLY A 102 9.92 2.45 5.98
N ASP A 103 9.82 3.60 6.60
CA ASP A 103 9.14 3.72 7.89
C ASP A 103 7.66 4.06 7.71
N LEU A 104 6.88 3.81 8.74
CA LEU A 104 5.43 3.97 8.73
C LEU A 104 4.97 4.78 9.95
N ASP A 105 3.77 5.29 9.85
CA ASP A 105 3.08 5.84 11.01
C ASP A 105 2.69 4.71 11.96
N PHE A 106 3.00 4.86 13.25
CA PHE A 106 2.68 3.86 14.28
C PHE A 106 1.24 3.96 14.81
N TYR A 107 0.31 4.42 13.96
CA TYR A 107 -1.11 4.48 14.26
C TYR A 107 -1.94 4.21 13.01
N ASN A 108 -3.12 3.65 13.20
CA ASN A 108 -4.04 3.37 12.10
C ASN A 108 -4.44 4.67 11.39
N SER A 109 -4.24 4.72 10.08
CA SER A 109 -4.56 5.88 9.26
C SER A 109 -4.83 5.50 7.81
N TYR A 110 -5.71 6.27 7.18
CA TYR A 110 -5.98 6.23 5.74
C TYR A 110 -5.49 7.49 5.02
N ALA A 111 -4.69 8.31 5.68
CA ALA A 111 -4.07 9.48 5.07
C ALA A 111 -3.11 9.06 3.97
N GLN A 112 -3.16 9.73 2.82
CA GLN A 112 -2.23 9.50 1.70
C GLN A 112 -1.21 10.62 1.60
N ARG A 113 -0.69 11.03 2.75
CA ARG A 113 0.31 12.10 2.88
C ARG A 113 1.37 11.74 3.91
N GLY A 114 2.57 12.21 3.69
CA GLY A 114 3.64 12.06 4.66
C GLY A 114 3.58 13.08 5.80
N ASN A 115 4.41 12.86 6.79
CA ASN A 115 4.65 13.76 7.93
C ASN A 115 6.15 13.97 8.18
N MET A 116 6.49 15.05 8.86
CA MET A 116 7.89 15.39 9.13
C MET A 116 8.60 14.39 10.06
N PRO A 117 8.00 13.89 11.15
CA PRO A 117 8.66 12.92 12.02
C PRO A 117 9.16 11.67 11.30
N THR A 118 8.37 11.11 10.39
CA THR A 118 8.78 9.94 9.59
C THR A 118 9.94 10.29 8.64
N ILE A 119 9.91 11.46 8.01
CA ILE A 119 11.02 11.92 7.15
C ILE A 119 12.31 12.04 7.98
N GLU A 120 12.24 12.66 9.14
CA GLU A 120 13.39 12.84 10.02
C GLU A 120 13.96 11.50 10.46
N HIS A 121 13.11 10.55 10.83
CA HIS A 121 13.53 9.21 11.25
C HIS A 121 14.20 8.43 10.12
N VAL A 122 13.57 8.37 8.94
CA VAL A 122 14.12 7.69 7.77
C VAL A 122 15.42 8.34 7.30
N MET A 123 15.50 9.68 7.32
CA MET A 123 16.74 10.39 6.97
C MET A 123 17.85 10.16 7.95
N ALA A 124 17.56 10.08 9.25
CA ALA A 124 18.57 9.76 10.27
C ALA A 124 19.16 8.36 10.03
N ALA A 125 18.30 7.36 9.78
CA ALA A 125 18.74 6.01 9.44
C ALA A 125 19.56 5.99 8.13
N GLY A 126 19.07 6.69 7.10
CA GLY A 126 19.77 6.80 5.83
C GLY A 126 21.13 7.46 5.92
N GLN A 127 21.27 8.54 6.70
CA GLN A 127 22.53 9.25 6.92
C GLN A 127 23.56 8.41 7.70
N ALA A 128 23.09 7.57 8.60
CA ALA A 128 23.97 6.63 9.33
C ALA A 128 24.61 5.62 8.36
N MET A 129 23.91 5.23 7.30
CA MET A 129 24.42 4.30 6.29
C MET A 129 25.18 5.02 5.16
N ILE A 130 24.64 6.14 4.71
CA ILE A 130 25.16 6.93 3.58
C ILE A 130 25.29 8.39 4.03
N PRO A 131 26.41 8.79 4.64
CA PRO A 131 26.57 10.14 5.21
C PRO A 131 26.36 11.29 4.21
N GLY A 132 26.57 11.03 2.93
CA GLY A 132 26.34 12.00 1.84
C GLY A 132 24.89 12.48 1.73
N LEU A 133 23.91 11.73 2.24
CA LEU A 133 22.50 12.11 2.25
C LEU A 133 22.22 13.39 3.04
N SER A 134 23.07 13.73 4.02
CA SER A 134 22.95 14.96 4.82
C SER A 134 23.01 16.25 3.99
N ARG A 135 23.52 16.18 2.77
CA ARG A 135 23.68 17.34 1.87
C ARG A 135 22.59 17.43 0.79
N MET A 136 21.69 16.45 0.75
CA MET A 136 20.68 16.35 -0.29
C MET A 136 19.37 17.01 0.13
N ARG A 137 18.70 17.62 -0.82
CA ARG A 137 17.40 18.25 -0.61
C ARG A 137 16.29 17.28 -0.99
N ILE A 138 15.29 17.16 -0.15
CA ILE A 138 14.06 16.42 -0.45
C ILE A 138 13.18 17.33 -1.29
N LEU A 139 12.76 16.87 -2.47
CA LEU A 139 11.88 17.61 -3.36
C LEU A 139 10.41 17.30 -3.13
N ARG A 140 10.08 16.06 -2.85
CA ARG A 140 8.70 15.60 -2.64
C ARG A 140 8.69 14.44 -1.67
N HIS A 141 7.59 14.33 -0.94
CA HIS A 141 7.26 13.13 -0.18
C HIS A 141 5.79 12.77 -0.39
N TRP A 142 5.46 11.53 -0.16
CA TRP A 142 4.10 10.98 -0.26
C TRP A 142 3.92 9.84 0.72
N GLY A 143 2.65 9.48 0.95
CA GLY A 143 2.29 8.33 1.75
C GLY A 143 1.32 7.44 0.98
N GLY A 144 1.42 6.14 1.21
CA GLY A 144 0.49 5.12 0.72
C GLY A 144 -0.05 4.31 1.88
N VAL A 145 -1.31 3.94 1.81
CA VAL A 145 -1.94 3.12 2.86
C VAL A 145 -1.62 1.65 2.59
N MET A 146 -0.91 1.03 3.53
CA MET A 146 -0.59 -0.39 3.50
C MET A 146 -1.48 -1.18 4.45
N ASP A 147 -1.64 -2.46 4.17
CA ASP A 147 -2.38 -3.44 4.96
C ASP A 147 -1.42 -4.28 5.80
N MET A 148 -1.35 -3.99 7.09
CA MET A 148 -0.47 -4.67 8.01
C MET A 148 -1.20 -5.82 8.69
N SER A 149 -0.83 -7.05 8.39
CA SER A 149 -1.30 -8.23 9.13
C SER A 149 -0.54 -8.36 10.45
N MET A 150 -1.15 -9.04 11.43
CA MET A 150 -0.60 -9.12 12.79
C MET A 150 0.75 -9.86 12.87
N ASP A 151 1.02 -10.76 11.95
CA ASP A 151 2.23 -11.57 11.89
C ASP A 151 3.16 -11.23 10.69
N GLY A 152 2.80 -10.20 9.92
CA GLY A 152 3.56 -9.80 8.72
C GLY A 152 3.38 -10.74 7.52
N SER A 153 2.46 -11.71 7.59
CA SER A 153 2.22 -12.66 6.52
C SER A 153 0.96 -12.33 5.73
N PRO A 154 0.94 -12.51 4.39
CA PRO A 154 -0.24 -12.22 3.59
C PRO A 154 -1.38 -13.22 3.86
N ILE A 155 -2.60 -12.73 3.77
CA ILE A 155 -3.82 -13.51 3.87
C ILE A 155 -4.34 -13.77 2.45
N ILE A 156 -4.14 -15.00 1.98
CA ILE A 156 -4.55 -15.44 0.64
C ILE A 156 -5.47 -16.64 0.76
N GLY A 157 -6.70 -16.54 0.26
CA GLY A 157 -7.63 -17.66 0.31
C GLY A 157 -9.09 -17.26 0.26
N THR A 158 -9.94 -18.19 0.67
CA THR A 158 -11.38 -17.99 0.79
C THR A 158 -11.72 -17.24 2.07
N SER A 159 -12.84 -16.55 2.06
CA SER A 159 -13.44 -15.92 3.23
C SER A 159 -14.64 -16.75 3.76
N PRO A 160 -15.24 -16.37 4.90
CA PRO A 160 -16.52 -16.92 5.33
C PRO A 160 -17.69 -16.66 4.36
N ILE A 161 -17.54 -15.74 3.40
CA ILE A 161 -18.52 -15.50 2.32
C ILE A 161 -18.14 -16.39 1.14
N ASP A 162 -19.09 -17.18 0.65
CA ASP A 162 -18.85 -18.32 -0.27
C ASP A 162 -18.11 -17.95 -1.55
N ASN A 163 -18.33 -16.75 -2.08
CA ASN A 163 -17.75 -16.31 -3.35
C ASN A 163 -16.76 -15.15 -3.22
N LEU A 164 -16.31 -14.85 -1.99
CA LEU A 164 -15.31 -13.82 -1.73
C LEU A 164 -13.93 -14.44 -1.45
N TYR A 165 -12.96 -14.04 -2.25
CA TYR A 165 -11.56 -14.43 -2.14
C TYR A 165 -10.73 -13.24 -1.68
N LEU A 166 -9.77 -13.50 -0.80
CA LEU A 166 -8.90 -12.49 -0.19
C LEU A 166 -7.48 -12.64 -0.73
N ASN A 167 -6.86 -11.50 -1.02
CA ASN A 167 -5.46 -11.35 -1.32
C ASN A 167 -5.00 -10.00 -0.72
N CYS A 168 -4.62 -10.03 0.55
CA CYS A 168 -4.38 -8.84 1.37
C CYS A 168 -3.37 -9.12 2.48
N GLY A 169 -3.02 -8.10 3.27
CA GLY A 169 -2.10 -8.23 4.40
C GLY A 169 -0.65 -8.40 3.97
N TRP A 170 -0.25 -7.83 2.85
CA TRP A 170 1.09 -7.98 2.28
C TRP A 170 2.15 -7.15 2.99
N CYS A 171 1.76 -6.23 3.87
CA CYS A 171 2.68 -5.36 4.60
C CYS A 171 3.66 -4.65 3.64
N TYR A 172 4.95 -4.91 3.82
CA TYR A 172 6.02 -4.36 2.99
C TYR A 172 6.26 -5.14 1.67
N GLY A 173 5.65 -6.29 1.49
CA GLY A 173 5.93 -7.22 0.40
C GLY A 173 5.05 -7.06 -0.83
N GLY A 174 4.09 -6.11 -0.81
CA GLY A 174 3.10 -5.93 -1.87
C GLY A 174 3.33 -4.73 -2.78
#